data_7b1f1c059f4adc85ae8e2118a83eaba1
#
_entry.id   7b1f1c059f4adc85ae8e2118a83eaba1
#
_cell.length_a   1.000
_cell.length_b   1.000
_cell.length_c   1.000
_cell.angle_alpha   90.00
_cell.angle_beta   90.00
_cell.angle_gamma   90.00
#
_symmetry.space_group_name_H-M   'P 1'
#
loop_
_entity.id
_entity.type
_entity.pdbx_description
1 polymer ?
#
loop_
_entity_poly.entity_id
_entity_poly.type
_entity_poly.pdbx_seq_one_letter_code
_entity_poly.pdbx_strand_id
1 'polypeptide(L)'
;MENHIISYNTIDKYLGYMQDAFIIEKATRFDIKGKKYIGSLAKFYFTDLGLRNAVLGLRQQEESHIMENVIYNELRRRGCKVDVGIMEQRYVGADGKWQRKQLEVDFVVNEGSQKYYIQSALAMPDEDKRKQEMASLMRINDSFKKIIIVKDDIKPWTDENGIFTIGLLDFLMGNTSVLNM
;
A
#
# COMPACT_ATOMS: atom_id res chain seq x y z
N MET A 1 0.59 -32.86 -20.60
CA MET A 1 0.44 -32.13 -19.32
C MET A 1 -0.99 -31.68 -19.25
N GLU A 2 -1.77 -32.26 -18.35
CA GLU A 2 -3.16 -31.83 -18.15
C GLU A 2 -3.14 -30.43 -17.52
N ASN A 3 -3.73 -29.45 -18.20
CA ASN A 3 -3.97 -28.12 -17.64
C ASN A 3 -5.07 -28.23 -16.57
N HIS A 4 -4.70 -28.45 -15.32
CA HIS A 4 -5.63 -28.33 -14.20
C HIS A 4 -5.99 -26.85 -14.01
N ILE A 5 -7.14 -26.45 -14.54
CA ILE A 5 -7.71 -25.12 -14.28
C ILE A 5 -8.20 -25.13 -12.82
N ILE A 6 -7.45 -24.47 -11.94
CA ILE A 6 -7.86 -24.28 -10.54
C ILE A 6 -9.00 -23.27 -10.51
N SER A 7 -10.13 -23.62 -9.87
CA SER A 7 -11.26 -22.71 -9.75
C SER A 7 -10.96 -21.55 -8.80
N TYR A 8 -11.59 -20.39 -9.03
CA TYR A 8 -11.50 -19.23 -8.12
C TYR A 8 -11.86 -19.60 -6.67
N ASN A 9 -12.92 -20.38 -6.49
CA ASN A 9 -13.36 -20.84 -5.16
C ASN A 9 -12.29 -21.68 -4.46
N THR A 10 -11.54 -22.48 -5.21
CA THR A 10 -10.43 -23.26 -4.65
C THR A 10 -9.30 -22.37 -4.16
N ILE A 11 -8.92 -21.38 -4.97
CA ILE A 11 -7.88 -20.40 -4.59
C ILE A 11 -8.29 -19.62 -3.34
N ASP A 12 -9.53 -19.10 -3.31
CA ASP A 12 -10.05 -18.33 -2.18
C ASP A 12 -10.06 -19.15 -0.89
N LYS A 13 -10.42 -20.43 -0.98
CA LYS A 13 -10.38 -21.36 0.15
C LYS A 13 -8.96 -21.56 0.70
N TYR A 14 -7.97 -21.74 -0.17
CA TYR A 14 -6.58 -21.88 0.26
C TYR A 14 -6.03 -20.58 0.87
N LEU A 15 -6.36 -19.42 0.30
CA LEU A 15 -6.04 -18.13 0.89
C LEU A 15 -6.67 -17.97 2.27
N GLY A 16 -7.91 -18.46 2.48
CA GLY A 16 -8.53 -18.51 3.79
C GLY A 16 -7.73 -19.33 4.80
N TYR A 17 -7.32 -20.55 4.42
CA TYR A 17 -6.48 -21.39 5.30
C TYR A 17 -5.15 -20.74 5.67
N MET A 18 -4.51 -20.04 4.70
CA MET A 18 -3.26 -19.33 4.98
C MET A 18 -3.48 -18.14 5.93
N GLN A 19 -4.63 -17.49 5.86
CA GLN A 19 -5.02 -16.43 6.81
C GLN A 19 -5.29 -17.01 8.21
N ASP A 20 -6.03 -18.11 8.32
CA ASP A 20 -6.32 -18.79 9.58
C ASP A 20 -5.04 -19.31 10.25
N ALA A 21 -4.03 -19.68 9.45
CA ALA A 21 -2.71 -20.09 9.91
C ALA A 21 -1.75 -18.92 10.19
N PHE A 22 -2.21 -17.65 10.07
CA PHE A 22 -1.40 -16.44 10.23
C PHE A 22 -0.15 -16.38 9.32
N ILE A 23 -0.20 -17.03 8.15
CA ILE A 23 0.88 -16.99 7.17
C ILE A 23 0.79 -15.69 6.34
N ILE A 24 -0.44 -15.29 6.00
CA ILE A 24 -0.73 -14.06 5.28
C ILE A 24 -1.84 -13.28 5.96
N GLU A 25 -1.84 -11.98 5.76
CA GLU A 25 -2.96 -11.10 6.10
C GLU A 25 -3.56 -10.48 4.82
N LYS A 26 -4.88 -10.28 4.85
CA LYS A 26 -5.63 -9.67 3.76
C LYS A 26 -5.85 -8.19 4.01
N ALA A 27 -5.39 -7.35 3.08
CA ALA A 27 -5.74 -5.94 3.02
C ALA A 27 -6.86 -5.72 1.99
N THR A 28 -7.98 -5.23 2.46
CA THR A 28 -9.17 -5.01 1.63
C THR A 28 -9.02 -3.70 0.83
N ARG A 29 -9.59 -3.65 -0.37
CA ARG A 29 -9.60 -2.43 -1.16
C ARG A 29 -10.69 -1.47 -0.68
N PHE A 30 -10.31 -0.23 -0.45
CA PHE A 30 -11.17 0.85 -0.02
C PHE A 30 -11.24 1.95 -1.09
N ASP A 31 -12.42 2.21 -1.63
CA ASP A 31 -12.66 3.34 -2.52
C ASP A 31 -12.65 4.63 -1.70
N ILE A 32 -11.56 5.39 -1.82
CA ILE A 32 -11.32 6.62 -1.06
C ILE A 32 -12.40 7.67 -1.36
N LYS A 33 -12.78 7.81 -2.62
CA LYS A 33 -13.78 8.78 -3.08
C LYS A 33 -15.21 8.35 -2.74
N GLY A 34 -15.52 7.09 -2.99
CA GLY A 34 -16.85 6.50 -2.72
C GLY A 34 -17.06 6.14 -1.26
N LYS A 35 -16.01 6.19 -0.41
CA LYS A 35 -16.03 5.85 1.03
C LYS A 35 -16.64 4.47 1.30
N LYS A 36 -16.32 3.47 0.46
CA LYS A 36 -16.85 2.11 0.56
C LYS A 36 -15.79 1.05 0.29
N TYR A 37 -15.97 -0.12 0.85
CA TYR A 37 -15.15 -1.28 0.54
C TYR A 37 -15.48 -1.88 -0.81
N ILE A 38 -14.45 -2.33 -1.54
CA ILE A 38 -14.59 -3.02 -2.81
C ILE A 38 -14.38 -4.52 -2.54
N GLY A 39 -15.39 -5.34 -2.78
CA GLY A 39 -15.38 -6.76 -2.46
C GLY A 39 -14.50 -7.65 -3.33
N SER A 40 -13.91 -7.11 -4.40
CA SER A 40 -13.03 -7.84 -5.32
C SER A 40 -11.59 -7.38 -5.21
N LEU A 41 -10.63 -8.30 -5.43
CA LEU A 41 -9.19 -8.01 -5.53
C LEU A 41 -8.59 -7.39 -4.26
N ALA A 42 -8.32 -8.21 -3.26
CA ALA A 42 -7.52 -7.81 -2.10
C ALA A 42 -6.02 -7.92 -2.40
N LYS A 43 -5.17 -7.20 -1.64
CA LYS A 43 -3.75 -7.51 -1.51
C LYS A 43 -3.54 -8.47 -0.33
N PHE A 44 -2.51 -9.29 -0.43
CA PHE A 44 -2.10 -10.19 0.63
C PHE A 44 -0.66 -9.92 1.00
N TYR A 45 -0.40 -9.79 2.28
CA TYR A 45 0.93 -9.55 2.83
C TYR A 45 1.35 -10.74 3.68
N PHE A 46 2.58 -11.20 3.53
CA PHE A 46 3.13 -12.23 4.40
C PHE A 46 3.44 -11.65 5.78
N THR A 47 3.07 -12.38 6.82
CA THR A 47 3.41 -12.00 8.21
C THR A 47 4.90 -12.15 8.47
N ASP A 48 5.55 -13.08 7.78
CA ASP A 48 6.99 -13.33 7.84
C ASP A 48 7.61 -13.33 6.43
N LEU A 49 8.56 -12.42 6.20
CA LEU A 49 9.24 -12.28 4.91
C LEU A 49 10.24 -13.40 4.65
N GLY A 50 10.81 -14.01 5.68
CA GLY A 50 11.67 -15.17 5.56
C GLY A 50 10.89 -16.37 5.02
N LEU A 51 9.70 -16.61 5.56
CA LEU A 51 8.78 -17.63 5.06
C LEU A 51 8.37 -17.35 3.60
N ARG A 52 8.00 -16.10 3.28
CA ARG A 52 7.71 -15.66 1.90
C ARG A 52 8.86 -16.02 0.96
N ASN A 53 10.06 -15.61 1.31
CA ASN A 53 11.23 -15.82 0.46
C ASN A 53 11.58 -17.30 0.30
N ALA A 54 11.42 -18.10 1.35
CA ALA A 54 11.62 -19.55 1.29
C ALA A 54 10.62 -20.22 0.35
N VAL A 55 9.34 -19.88 0.43
CA VAL A 55 8.28 -20.40 -0.45
C VAL A 55 8.52 -20.04 -1.90
N LEU A 56 8.99 -18.81 -2.17
CA LEU A 56 9.32 -18.34 -3.52
C LEU A 56 10.69 -18.82 -4.01
N GLY A 57 11.40 -19.64 -3.23
CA GLY A 57 12.74 -20.14 -3.57
C GLY A 57 13.76 -19.03 -3.76
N LEU A 58 13.62 -17.91 -3.05
CA LEU A 58 14.48 -16.71 -3.11
C LEU A 58 14.56 -16.05 -4.50
N ARG A 59 13.61 -16.32 -5.39
CA ARG A 59 13.67 -15.91 -6.81
C ARG A 59 13.02 -14.55 -7.10
N GLN A 60 12.05 -14.12 -6.33
CA GLN A 60 11.30 -12.89 -6.56
C GLN A 60 11.53 -11.90 -5.42
N GLN A 61 12.73 -11.35 -5.38
CA GLN A 61 13.11 -10.33 -4.41
C GLN A 61 12.93 -8.93 -5.00
N GLU A 62 11.70 -8.61 -5.38
CA GLU A 62 11.37 -7.24 -5.77
C GLU A 62 11.34 -6.36 -4.52
N GLU A 63 12.36 -5.53 -4.40
CA GLU A 63 12.62 -4.73 -3.21
C GLU A 63 11.45 -3.80 -2.84
N SER A 64 10.73 -3.28 -3.84
CA SER A 64 9.52 -2.47 -3.64
C SER A 64 8.42 -3.26 -2.92
N HIS A 65 8.16 -4.49 -3.33
CA HIS A 65 7.15 -5.33 -2.70
C HIS A 65 7.57 -5.79 -1.30
N ILE A 66 8.88 -6.02 -1.09
CA ILE A 66 9.40 -6.33 0.25
C ILE A 66 9.22 -5.14 1.17
N MET A 67 9.59 -3.94 0.73
CA MET A 67 9.41 -2.71 1.50
C MET A 67 7.95 -2.45 1.85
N GLU A 68 7.05 -2.59 0.88
CA GLU A 68 5.61 -2.45 1.09
C GLU A 68 5.11 -3.44 2.15
N ASN A 69 5.54 -4.71 2.08
CA ASN A 69 5.19 -5.72 3.08
C ASN A 69 5.75 -5.39 4.48
N VAL A 70 6.97 -4.88 4.58
CA VAL A 70 7.57 -4.43 5.86
C VAL A 70 6.73 -3.31 6.47
N ILE A 71 6.37 -2.30 5.68
CA ILE A 71 5.53 -1.18 6.15
C ILE A 71 4.17 -1.70 6.61
N TYR A 72 3.54 -2.58 5.84
CA TYR A 72 2.26 -3.20 6.22
C TYR A 72 2.36 -3.88 7.58
N ASN A 73 3.35 -4.76 7.75
CA ASN A 73 3.55 -5.51 8.99
C ASN A 73 3.79 -4.58 10.20
N GLU A 74 4.56 -3.51 10.00
CA GLU A 74 4.80 -2.51 11.04
C GLU A 74 3.52 -1.77 11.44
N LEU A 75 2.70 -1.36 10.48
CA LEU A 75 1.41 -0.73 10.74
C LEU A 75 0.48 -1.67 11.52
N ARG A 76 0.45 -2.96 11.14
CA ARG A 76 -0.33 -3.98 11.86
C ARG A 76 0.19 -4.23 13.27
N ARG A 77 1.53 -4.28 13.45
CA ARG A 77 2.18 -4.41 14.77
C ARG A 77 1.80 -3.25 15.70
N ARG A 78 1.61 -2.05 15.16
CA ARG A 78 1.12 -0.87 15.89
C ARG A 78 -0.38 -0.91 16.17
N GLY A 79 -1.10 -1.97 15.79
CA GLY A 79 -2.53 -2.12 16.02
C GLY A 79 -3.43 -1.39 15.03
N CYS A 80 -2.87 -0.83 13.96
CA CYS A 80 -3.64 -0.12 12.96
C CYS A 80 -4.50 -1.06 12.12
N LYS A 81 -5.69 -0.59 11.74
CA LYS A 81 -6.45 -1.19 10.64
C LYS A 81 -5.94 -0.63 9.31
N VAL A 82 -5.49 -1.51 8.43
CA VAL A 82 -4.83 -1.15 7.17
C VAL A 82 -5.61 -1.72 5.99
N ASP A 83 -5.98 -0.86 5.07
CA ASP A 83 -6.65 -1.18 3.81
C ASP A 83 -5.82 -0.64 2.63
N VAL A 84 -6.07 -1.10 1.40
CA VAL A 84 -5.47 -0.55 0.18
C VAL A 84 -6.39 0.51 -0.40
N GLY A 85 -5.89 1.70 -0.65
CA GLY A 85 -6.68 2.80 -1.19
C GLY A 85 -6.82 2.71 -2.71
N ILE A 86 -8.04 2.89 -3.21
CA ILE A 86 -8.31 2.93 -4.63
C ILE A 86 -9.06 4.21 -4.98
N MET A 87 -8.66 4.83 -6.11
CA MET A 87 -9.38 5.97 -6.69
C MET A 87 -9.53 5.79 -8.19
N GLU A 88 -10.72 6.08 -8.72
CA GLU A 88 -10.95 6.15 -10.16
C GLU A 88 -10.63 7.54 -10.69
N GLN A 89 -9.77 7.61 -11.68
CA GLN A 89 -9.49 8.80 -12.46
C GLN A 89 -10.11 8.68 -13.84
N ARG A 90 -10.89 9.68 -14.26
CA ARG A 90 -11.33 9.82 -15.64
C ARG A 90 -10.42 10.81 -16.36
N TYR A 91 -10.02 10.47 -17.56
CA TYR A 91 -9.22 11.32 -18.43
C TYR A 91 -9.62 11.12 -19.90
N VAL A 92 -9.30 12.09 -20.74
CA VAL A 92 -9.52 11.97 -22.18
C VAL A 92 -8.27 11.33 -22.78
N GLY A 93 -8.43 10.18 -23.41
CA GLY A 93 -7.34 9.48 -24.11
C GLY A 93 -6.90 10.19 -25.38
N ALA A 94 -5.82 9.75 -26.00
CA ALA A 94 -5.32 10.29 -27.26
C ALA A 94 -6.32 10.16 -28.43
N ASP A 95 -7.27 9.25 -28.32
CA ASP A 95 -8.37 9.02 -29.25
C ASP A 95 -9.58 9.95 -29.01
N GLY A 96 -9.47 10.91 -28.10
CA GLY A 96 -10.53 11.85 -27.73
C GLY A 96 -11.66 11.22 -26.89
N LYS A 97 -11.56 9.94 -26.52
CA LYS A 97 -12.58 9.26 -25.73
C LYS A 97 -12.27 9.32 -24.25
N TRP A 98 -13.32 9.35 -23.43
CA TRP A 98 -13.20 9.24 -21.99
C TRP A 98 -12.72 7.86 -21.59
N GLN A 99 -11.60 7.83 -20.89
CA GLN A 99 -11.00 6.62 -20.34
C GLN A 99 -10.98 6.69 -18.80
N ARG A 100 -10.85 5.52 -18.17
CA ARG A 100 -10.75 5.41 -16.73
C ARG A 100 -9.41 4.78 -16.38
N LYS A 101 -8.70 5.37 -15.42
CA LYS A 101 -7.52 4.81 -14.81
C LYS A 101 -7.76 4.65 -13.31
N GLN A 102 -7.40 3.51 -12.79
CA GLN A 102 -7.40 3.27 -11.35
C GLN A 102 -6.05 3.71 -10.79
N LEU A 103 -6.07 4.56 -9.79
CA LEU A 103 -4.90 4.93 -8.99
C LEU A 103 -4.99 4.22 -7.66
N GLU A 104 -3.86 3.72 -7.20
CA GLU A 104 -3.74 3.03 -5.93
C GLU A 104 -2.99 3.91 -4.94
N VAL A 105 -3.39 3.85 -3.68
CA VAL A 105 -2.65 4.34 -2.51
C VAL A 105 -2.33 3.09 -1.71
N ASP A 106 -1.05 2.85 -1.43
CA ASP A 106 -0.61 1.57 -0.86
C ASP A 106 -1.34 1.26 0.45
N PHE A 107 -1.49 2.26 1.32
CA PHE A 107 -2.18 2.04 2.59
C PHE A 107 -3.14 3.18 2.94
N VAL A 108 -4.35 2.79 3.31
CA VAL A 108 -5.32 3.62 4.03
C VAL A 108 -5.36 3.10 5.46
N VAL A 109 -4.81 3.87 6.38
CA VAL A 109 -4.68 3.49 7.78
C VAL A 109 -5.75 4.19 8.59
N ASN A 110 -6.52 3.42 9.35
CA ASN A 110 -7.51 3.94 10.28
C ASN A 110 -7.07 3.66 11.71
N GLU A 111 -7.00 4.72 12.51
CA GLU A 111 -6.62 4.69 13.92
C GLU A 111 -7.60 5.57 14.72
N GLY A 112 -8.57 4.96 15.37
CA GLY A 112 -9.63 5.70 16.04
C GLY A 112 -10.38 6.64 15.09
N SER A 113 -10.35 7.94 15.37
CA SER A 113 -10.93 8.98 14.51
C SER A 113 -9.97 9.51 13.44
N GLN A 114 -8.71 9.10 13.46
CA GLN A 114 -7.69 9.54 12.52
C GLN A 114 -7.62 8.60 11.32
N LYS A 115 -7.28 9.18 10.19
CA LYS A 115 -7.00 8.45 8.95
C LYS A 115 -5.69 8.96 8.36
N TYR A 116 -4.91 8.04 7.80
CA TYR A 116 -3.66 8.34 7.12
C TYR A 116 -3.66 7.69 5.74
N TYR A 117 -3.11 8.38 4.76
CA TYR A 117 -2.85 7.85 3.43
C TYR A 117 -1.35 7.71 3.28
N ILE A 118 -0.88 6.50 3.06
CA ILE A 118 0.55 6.22 3.02
C ILE A 118 0.91 5.60 1.68
N GLN A 119 1.96 6.12 1.06
CA GLN A 119 2.57 5.60 -0.16
C GLN A 119 3.99 5.14 0.16
N SER A 120 4.38 3.96 -0.34
CA SER A 120 5.76 3.49 -0.28
C SER A 120 6.49 3.81 -1.58
N ALA A 121 7.71 4.32 -1.49
CA ALA A 121 8.54 4.60 -2.66
C ALA A 121 9.98 4.15 -2.41
N LEU A 122 10.53 3.33 -3.33
CA LEU A 122 11.92 2.88 -3.19
C LEU A 122 12.90 4.05 -3.21
N ALA A 123 12.73 4.96 -4.16
CA ALA A 123 13.53 6.17 -4.28
C ALA A 123 12.75 7.25 -5.01
N MET A 124 13.10 8.50 -4.73
CA MET A 124 12.58 9.67 -5.44
C MET A 124 13.76 10.54 -5.90
N PRO A 125 14.56 10.06 -6.88
CA PRO A 125 15.82 10.69 -7.25
C PRO A 125 15.63 12.04 -7.93
N ASP A 126 14.47 12.28 -8.55
CA ASP A 126 14.15 13.48 -9.30
C ASP A 126 12.69 13.91 -9.13
N GLU A 127 12.38 15.11 -9.60
CA GLU A 127 11.05 15.71 -9.53
C GLU A 127 9.97 14.91 -10.28
N ASP A 128 10.31 14.26 -11.38
CA ASP A 128 9.32 13.52 -12.18
C ASP A 128 8.92 12.24 -11.45
N LYS A 129 9.87 11.52 -10.88
CA LYS A 129 9.59 10.35 -10.05
C LYS A 129 8.81 10.74 -8.81
N ARG A 130 9.19 11.86 -8.17
CA ARG A 130 8.45 12.40 -7.02
C ARG A 130 6.99 12.71 -7.38
N LYS A 131 6.74 13.42 -8.47
CA LYS A 131 5.38 13.72 -8.96
C LYS A 131 4.58 12.45 -9.23
N GLN A 132 5.22 11.42 -9.75
CA GLN A 132 4.59 10.12 -10.01
C GLN A 132 4.12 9.47 -8.70
N GLU A 133 4.99 9.39 -7.68
CA GLU A 133 4.66 8.79 -6.39
C GLU A 133 3.61 9.60 -5.61
N MET A 134 3.63 10.91 -5.76
CA MET A 134 2.65 11.81 -5.14
C MET A 134 1.29 11.84 -5.86
N ALA A 135 1.21 11.37 -7.10
CA ALA A 135 0.04 11.58 -7.97
C ALA A 135 -1.27 11.04 -7.39
N SER A 136 -1.23 9.93 -6.68
CA SER A 136 -2.40 9.37 -5.98
C SER A 136 -2.80 10.23 -4.77
N LEU A 137 -1.84 10.60 -3.94
CA LEU A 137 -2.07 11.39 -2.72
C LEU A 137 -2.59 12.80 -3.01
N MET A 138 -2.07 13.44 -4.06
CA MET A 138 -2.47 14.79 -4.50
C MET A 138 -3.94 14.88 -4.93
N ARG A 139 -4.56 13.75 -5.28
CA ARG A 139 -5.96 13.69 -5.73
C ARG A 139 -6.95 13.48 -4.60
N ILE A 140 -6.46 13.26 -3.39
CA ILE A 140 -7.31 13.09 -2.20
C ILE A 140 -7.66 14.46 -1.65
N ASN A 141 -8.94 14.85 -1.75
CA ASN A 141 -9.45 16.15 -1.33
C ASN A 141 -10.05 16.09 0.08
N ASP A 142 -9.28 15.59 1.03
CA ASP A 142 -9.64 15.67 2.44
C ASP A 142 -8.44 16.16 3.28
N SER A 143 -8.67 16.44 4.55
CA SER A 143 -7.67 16.98 5.47
C SER A 143 -6.86 15.94 6.22
N PHE A 144 -7.04 14.66 5.91
CA PHE A 144 -6.27 13.61 6.56
C PHE A 144 -4.81 13.61 6.09
N LYS A 145 -3.94 13.17 6.98
CA LYS A 145 -2.49 13.21 6.77
C LYS A 145 -2.06 12.31 5.64
N LYS A 146 -1.23 12.83 4.75
CA LYS A 146 -0.65 12.14 3.60
C LYS A 146 0.83 11.95 3.84
N ILE A 147 1.32 10.73 3.65
CA ILE A 147 2.66 10.33 4.04
C ILE A 147 3.30 9.55 2.89
N ILE A 148 4.57 9.85 2.61
CA ILE A 148 5.41 9.02 1.75
C ILE A 148 6.51 8.43 2.61
N ILE A 149 6.66 7.12 2.56
CA ILE A 149 7.78 6.41 3.20
C ILE A 149 8.75 6.03 2.08
N VAL A 150 9.99 6.54 2.16
CA VAL A 150 11.05 6.22 1.20
C VAL A 150 12.07 5.28 1.83
N LYS A 151 12.71 4.44 1.01
CA LYS A 151 13.75 3.52 1.50
C LYS A 151 14.95 4.28 2.06
N ASP A 152 15.30 5.41 1.43
CA ASP A 152 16.50 6.18 1.77
C ASP A 152 16.43 6.78 3.17
N ASP A 153 17.60 6.90 3.79
CA ASP A 153 17.77 7.63 5.07
C ASP A 153 17.76 9.13 4.79
N ILE A 154 16.63 9.77 5.05
CA ILE A 154 16.42 11.19 4.82
C ILE A 154 15.92 11.87 6.09
N LYS A 155 16.22 13.17 6.25
CA LYS A 155 15.55 13.97 7.28
C LYS A 155 14.06 14.10 6.94
N PRO A 156 13.15 13.80 7.86
CA PRO A 156 11.72 13.98 7.64
C PRO A 156 11.38 15.44 7.31
N TRP A 157 10.47 15.63 6.36
CA TRP A 157 10.05 16.97 5.93
C TRP A 157 8.61 16.95 5.39
N THR A 158 7.99 18.12 5.36
CA THR A 158 6.65 18.30 4.79
C THR A 158 6.75 19.27 3.63
N ASP A 159 6.13 18.94 2.51
CA ASP A 159 6.12 19.79 1.32
C ASP A 159 5.02 20.86 1.37
N GLU A 160 4.99 21.72 0.35
CA GLU A 160 3.98 22.77 0.18
C GLU A 160 2.53 22.25 0.04
N ASN A 161 2.37 20.97 -0.32
CA ASN A 161 1.07 20.29 -0.45
C ASN A 161 0.64 19.60 0.86
N GLY A 162 1.44 19.74 1.93
CA GLY A 162 1.19 19.10 3.21
C GLY A 162 1.49 17.59 3.23
N ILE A 163 2.23 17.07 2.25
CA ILE A 163 2.63 15.67 2.21
C ILE A 163 3.91 15.51 3.05
N PHE A 164 3.84 14.65 4.06
CA PHE A 164 4.96 14.34 4.93
C PHE A 164 5.79 13.20 4.35
N THR A 165 7.10 13.40 4.20
CA THR A 165 8.03 12.38 3.70
C THR A 165 9.00 11.99 4.79
N ILE A 166 9.21 10.68 4.97
CA ILE A 166 10.06 10.10 6.01
C ILE A 166 10.83 8.89 5.47
N GLY A 167 12.04 8.66 5.98
CA GLY A 167 12.82 7.47 5.70
C GLY A 167 12.22 6.21 6.35
N LEU A 168 12.41 5.05 5.71
CA LEU A 168 11.89 3.77 6.20
C LEU A 168 12.44 3.43 7.60
N LEU A 169 13.73 3.64 7.84
CA LEU A 169 14.33 3.33 9.14
C LEU A 169 13.73 4.20 10.25
N ASP A 170 13.60 5.50 10.03
CA ASP A 170 12.97 6.40 11.01
C ASP A 170 11.52 6.03 11.28
N PHE A 171 10.78 5.62 10.24
CA PHE A 171 9.42 5.11 10.40
C PHE A 171 9.40 3.85 11.28
N LEU A 172 10.26 2.86 11.01
CA LEU A 172 10.32 1.59 11.76
C LEU A 172 10.78 1.79 13.21
N MET A 173 11.76 2.67 13.44
CA MET A 173 12.29 2.95 14.77
C MET A 173 11.35 3.82 15.63
N GLY A 174 10.32 4.40 15.04
CA GLY A 174 9.41 5.29 15.76
C GLY A 174 10.05 6.61 16.19
N ASN A 175 11.17 6.99 15.57
CA ASN A 175 11.93 8.21 15.91
C ASN A 175 11.12 9.48 15.67
N THR A 176 10.09 9.41 14.83
CA THR A 176 9.18 10.52 14.55
C THR A 176 7.76 10.03 14.77
N SER A 177 6.97 10.74 15.58
CA SER A 177 5.54 10.46 15.76
C SER A 177 4.77 10.75 14.46
N VAL A 178 4.84 9.83 13.52
CA VAL A 178 4.18 9.94 12.22
C VAL A 178 2.70 9.70 12.36
N LEU A 179 2.37 8.67 13.10
CA LEU A 179 1.05 8.34 13.59
C LEU A 179 1.02 8.78 15.06
N ASN A 180 -0.05 9.42 15.49
CA ASN A 180 -0.18 9.90 16.87
C ASN A 180 -0.38 8.73 17.85
N MET A 181 0.56 7.81 17.87
CA MET A 181 0.61 6.66 18.79
C MET A 181 1.53 6.94 19.97
#